data_f52970f625144946ae5657ee31a66f69
#
_entry.id   f52970f625144946ae5657ee31a66f69
#
_cell.length_a   1.000
_cell.length_b   1.000
_cell.length_c   1.000
_cell.angle_alpha   90.00
_cell.angle_beta   90.00
_cell.angle_gamma   90.00
#
_symmetry.space_group_name_H-M   'P 1'
#
loop_
_entity.id
_entity.type
_entity.pdbx_description
1 polymer ?
#
loop_
_entity_poly.entity_id
_entity_poly.type
_entity_poly.pdbx_seq_one_letter_code
_entity_poly.pdbx_strand_id
1 'polypeptide(L)'
;GPAREVIDVSGWVLQPGIIDSHVHLGSMWGSPYGPRMLAMNGVTTCLDMAGPLDDILEKTPQYGAGLNTAILQFASPPFTFKTNAPSKAEMVELIDKSLAEGALGVKLLGGHYPLTPEVSSTLIKTALERRAYVAWHAGTSAHGSNLEGMIEAVQMADGYPLHLAHINAYCRGAIKNEIDEARTAVELLNANPNIFSESYISPKNGTRLTCGPDGKIQSQVTGNCLRHFGFTEDRDGVRKALDMGAVYRAMGIKKAGR
;
A
#
# COMPACT_ATOMS: atom_id res chain seq x y z
N GLY A 1 -1.70 -9.93 -43.05
CA GLY A 1 -1.05 -11.18 -43.40
C GLY A 1 -1.91 -12.36 -42.96
N PRO A 2 -1.63 -13.59 -43.36
CA PRO A 2 -2.41 -14.77 -42.96
C PRO A 2 -2.26 -14.98 -41.44
N ALA A 3 -3.38 -15.16 -40.74
CA ALA A 3 -3.39 -15.52 -39.32
C ALA A 3 -3.07 -17.02 -39.18
N ARG A 4 -2.37 -17.39 -38.10
CA ARG A 4 -2.17 -18.79 -37.71
C ARG A 4 -3.43 -19.42 -37.14
N GLU A 5 -4.23 -18.61 -36.50
CA GLU A 5 -5.47 -18.99 -35.84
C GLU A 5 -6.46 -17.85 -35.95
N VAL A 6 -7.72 -18.15 -36.11
CA VAL A 6 -8.83 -17.18 -36.09
C VAL A 6 -9.78 -17.60 -34.98
N ILE A 7 -10.01 -16.71 -34.04
CA ILE A 7 -10.95 -16.93 -32.93
C ILE A 7 -12.19 -16.09 -33.22
N ASP A 8 -13.34 -16.71 -33.30
CA ASP A 8 -14.61 -16.01 -33.43
C ASP A 8 -15.00 -15.44 -32.06
N VAL A 9 -15.05 -14.11 -31.99
CA VAL A 9 -15.45 -13.34 -30.79
C VAL A 9 -16.79 -12.63 -31.01
N SER A 10 -17.61 -13.08 -31.95
CA SER A 10 -18.94 -12.53 -32.20
C SER A 10 -19.77 -12.51 -30.91
N GLY A 11 -20.32 -11.37 -30.55
CA GLY A 11 -21.08 -11.16 -29.30
C GLY A 11 -20.23 -10.95 -28.04
N TRP A 12 -18.92 -10.91 -28.18
CA TRP A 12 -18.00 -10.60 -27.07
C TRP A 12 -17.47 -9.17 -27.18
N VAL A 13 -16.99 -8.63 -26.02
CA VAL A 13 -16.24 -7.37 -26.00
C VAL A 13 -14.76 -7.67 -25.85
N LEU A 14 -13.97 -7.31 -26.86
CA LEU A 14 -12.51 -7.40 -26.78
C LEU A 14 -11.94 -6.13 -26.17
N GLN A 15 -11.17 -6.26 -25.09
CA GLN A 15 -10.55 -5.15 -24.39
C GLN A 15 -9.11 -5.50 -23.97
N PRO A 16 -8.25 -4.53 -23.70
CA PRO A 16 -6.98 -4.78 -23.04
C PRO A 16 -7.17 -5.48 -21.69
N GLY A 17 -6.22 -6.30 -21.30
CA GLY A 17 -6.23 -6.91 -19.98
C GLY A 17 -6.15 -5.86 -18.87
N ILE A 18 -6.74 -6.18 -17.73
CA ILE A 18 -6.73 -5.29 -16.55
C ILE A 18 -5.29 -5.13 -16.04
N ILE A 19 -4.91 -3.89 -15.75
CA ILE A 19 -3.66 -3.56 -15.04
C ILE A 19 -4.04 -3.22 -13.60
N ASP A 20 -3.62 -4.04 -12.64
CA ASP A 20 -3.80 -3.75 -11.21
C ASP A 20 -2.53 -3.13 -10.66
N SER A 21 -2.61 -1.84 -10.35
CA SER A 21 -1.46 -1.04 -9.92
C SER A 21 -1.13 -1.18 -8.43
N HIS A 22 -1.89 -1.98 -7.67
CA HIS A 22 -1.65 -2.15 -6.24
C HIS A 22 -2.11 -3.51 -5.72
N VAL A 23 -1.17 -4.45 -5.69
CA VAL A 23 -1.41 -5.78 -5.11
C VAL A 23 -0.34 -6.13 -4.08
N HIS A 24 -0.59 -7.17 -3.29
CA HIS A 24 0.37 -7.75 -2.36
C HIS A 24 0.48 -9.24 -2.59
N LEU A 25 1.56 -9.68 -3.23
CA LEU A 25 1.82 -11.08 -3.62
C LEU A 25 2.76 -11.79 -2.65
N GLY A 26 3.62 -11.05 -1.95
CA GLY A 26 4.55 -11.61 -0.97
C GLY A 26 3.82 -12.33 0.18
N SER A 27 4.42 -13.40 0.69
CA SER A 27 3.82 -14.25 1.74
C SER A 27 3.53 -13.50 3.05
N MET A 28 4.24 -12.40 3.29
CA MET A 28 3.98 -11.54 4.44
C MET A 28 2.58 -10.90 4.38
N TRP A 29 2.09 -10.57 3.18
CA TRP A 29 0.87 -9.80 2.96
C TRP A 29 -0.22 -10.59 2.29
N GLY A 30 0.14 -11.52 1.41
CA GLY A 30 -0.75 -12.23 0.51
C GLY A 30 -0.69 -13.74 0.61
N SER A 31 -1.08 -14.37 -0.47
CA SER A 31 -1.10 -15.81 -0.66
C SER A 31 -0.32 -16.16 -1.91
N PRO A 32 0.40 -17.30 -1.97
CA PRO A 32 1.10 -17.74 -3.17
C PRO A 32 0.15 -18.00 -4.36
N TYR A 33 -1.15 -18.09 -4.09
CA TYR A 33 -2.19 -18.21 -5.13
C TYR A 33 -2.68 -16.85 -5.67
N GLY A 34 -2.18 -15.73 -5.14
CA GLY A 34 -2.57 -14.38 -5.56
C GLY A 34 -2.47 -14.15 -7.06
N PRO A 35 -1.35 -14.46 -7.73
CA PRO A 35 -1.21 -14.30 -9.17
C PRO A 35 -2.26 -15.08 -9.98
N ARG A 36 -2.56 -16.32 -9.59
CA ARG A 36 -3.60 -17.14 -10.23
C ARG A 36 -4.98 -16.51 -10.06
N MET A 37 -5.29 -16.00 -8.87
CA MET A 37 -6.59 -15.34 -8.63
C MET A 37 -6.73 -14.07 -9.46
N LEU A 38 -5.68 -13.29 -9.61
CA LEU A 38 -5.67 -12.10 -10.46
C LEU A 38 -5.89 -12.48 -11.93
N ALA A 39 -5.12 -13.44 -12.46
CA ALA A 39 -5.23 -13.90 -13.83
C ALA A 39 -6.64 -14.43 -14.16
N MET A 40 -7.26 -15.19 -13.24
CA MET A 40 -8.63 -15.70 -13.39
C MET A 40 -9.68 -14.59 -13.44
N ASN A 41 -9.37 -13.39 -12.95
CA ASN A 41 -10.24 -12.21 -13.00
C ASN A 41 -9.86 -11.22 -14.11
N GLY A 42 -9.04 -11.65 -15.09
CA GLY A 42 -8.70 -10.85 -16.26
C GLY A 42 -7.57 -9.83 -16.05
N VAL A 43 -6.87 -9.91 -14.92
CA VAL A 43 -5.66 -9.11 -14.69
C VAL A 43 -4.52 -9.72 -15.50
N THR A 44 -3.87 -8.94 -16.34
CA THR A 44 -2.74 -9.35 -17.17
C THR A 44 -1.41 -8.73 -16.73
N THR A 45 -1.48 -7.66 -15.93
CA THR A 45 -0.31 -6.97 -15.40
C THR A 45 -0.62 -6.46 -14.00
N CYS A 46 0.31 -6.60 -13.08
CA CYS A 46 0.15 -6.03 -11.74
C CYS A 46 1.45 -5.42 -11.21
N LEU A 47 1.30 -4.49 -10.26
CA LEU A 47 2.39 -3.93 -9.46
C LEU A 47 2.25 -4.40 -8.01
N ASP A 48 3.17 -5.25 -7.57
CA ASP A 48 3.26 -5.61 -6.16
C ASP A 48 3.84 -4.43 -5.36
N MET A 49 3.07 -3.99 -4.39
CA MET A 49 3.38 -2.81 -3.59
C MET A 49 3.91 -3.16 -2.22
N ALA A 50 4.89 -4.08 -2.18
CA ALA A 50 5.75 -4.17 -1.03
C ALA A 50 6.79 -5.30 -1.07
N GLY A 51 6.64 -6.31 -1.89
CA GLY A 51 7.54 -7.48 -1.81
C GLY A 51 7.26 -8.34 -0.55
N PRO A 52 8.25 -8.96 0.10
CA PRO A 52 9.68 -8.93 -0.26
C PRO A 52 9.95 -9.51 -1.65
N LEU A 53 10.91 -8.91 -2.35
CA LEU A 53 11.26 -9.31 -3.70
C LEU A 53 11.71 -10.78 -3.77
N ASP A 54 12.62 -11.18 -2.89
CA ASP A 54 13.15 -12.54 -2.76
C ASP A 54 12.06 -13.59 -2.55
N ASP A 55 11.10 -13.32 -1.66
CA ASP A 55 9.97 -14.22 -1.38
C ASP A 55 9.09 -14.44 -2.62
N ILE A 56 8.82 -13.39 -3.40
CA ILE A 56 8.03 -13.51 -4.62
C ILE A 56 8.81 -14.26 -5.70
N LEU A 57 10.09 -13.96 -5.86
CA LEU A 57 10.96 -14.64 -6.84
C LEU A 57 11.14 -16.12 -6.50
N GLU A 58 11.29 -16.48 -5.22
CA GLU A 58 11.40 -17.88 -4.78
C GLU A 58 10.11 -18.66 -5.07
N LYS A 59 8.94 -18.04 -4.90
CA LYS A 59 7.64 -18.71 -5.06
C LYS A 59 7.15 -18.78 -6.48
N THR A 60 7.52 -17.85 -7.32
CA THR A 60 7.08 -17.80 -8.73
C THR A 60 7.36 -19.10 -9.50
N PRO A 61 8.53 -19.77 -9.39
CA PRO A 61 8.76 -21.05 -10.04
C PRO A 61 7.83 -22.19 -9.57
N GLN A 62 7.36 -22.13 -8.32
CA GLN A 62 6.51 -23.18 -7.73
C GLN A 62 5.04 -22.99 -8.06
N TYR A 63 4.54 -21.76 -8.06
CA TYR A 63 3.11 -21.44 -8.18
C TYR A 63 2.76 -20.75 -9.51
N GLY A 64 3.75 -20.31 -10.25
CA GLY A 64 3.59 -19.52 -11.47
C GLY A 64 3.17 -18.08 -11.18
N ALA A 65 3.46 -17.17 -12.09
CA ALA A 65 2.92 -15.82 -12.06
C ALA A 65 1.59 -15.71 -12.85
N GLY A 66 1.55 -16.26 -14.07
CA GLY A 66 0.37 -16.23 -14.94
C GLY A 66 0.03 -14.85 -15.52
N LEU A 67 0.79 -13.81 -15.14
CA LEU A 67 0.64 -12.42 -15.57
C LEU A 67 1.98 -11.69 -15.48
N ASN A 68 2.06 -10.49 -16.08
CA ASN A 68 3.22 -9.64 -15.90
C ASN A 68 3.21 -9.03 -14.50
N THR A 69 4.32 -9.13 -13.79
CA THR A 69 4.44 -8.62 -12.41
C THR A 69 5.65 -7.71 -12.29
N ALA A 70 5.42 -6.46 -11.87
CA ALA A 70 6.45 -5.58 -11.36
C ALA A 70 6.41 -5.61 -9.83
N ILE A 71 7.55 -5.43 -9.17
CA ILE A 71 7.66 -5.56 -7.71
C ILE A 71 8.37 -4.33 -7.16
N LEU A 72 7.82 -3.75 -6.08
CA LEU A 72 8.50 -2.77 -5.26
C LEU A 72 9.01 -3.45 -3.99
N GLN A 73 10.26 -3.19 -3.66
CA GLN A 73 10.81 -3.64 -2.38
C GLN A 73 10.39 -2.69 -1.26
N PHE A 74 9.81 -3.19 -0.19
CA PHE A 74 9.49 -2.32 0.94
C PHE A 74 10.77 -1.82 1.64
N ALA A 75 10.69 -0.56 2.08
CA ALA A 75 11.72 0.13 2.84
C ALA A 75 11.15 0.43 4.23
N SER A 76 11.38 -0.44 5.19
CA SER A 76 10.71 -0.34 6.49
C SER A 76 11.44 -1.10 7.61
N PRO A 77 11.46 -0.54 8.83
CA PRO A 77 11.88 -1.28 10.00
C PRO A 77 10.78 -2.31 10.42
N PRO A 78 11.12 -3.40 11.09
CA PRO A 78 12.49 -3.87 11.38
C PRO A 78 13.05 -4.77 10.27
N PHE A 79 12.42 -4.85 9.11
CA PHE A 79 12.69 -5.88 8.10
C PHE A 79 13.89 -5.51 7.21
N THR A 80 13.86 -4.34 6.57
CA THR A 80 14.93 -3.86 5.70
C THR A 80 15.87 -2.89 6.38
N PHE A 81 15.40 -2.25 7.45
CA PHE A 81 16.19 -1.39 8.32
C PHE A 81 16.07 -1.84 9.78
N LYS A 82 17.09 -1.64 10.57
CA LYS A 82 17.09 -1.97 12.00
C LYS A 82 16.24 -0.99 12.82
N THR A 83 16.16 0.26 12.37
CA THR A 83 15.48 1.37 13.06
C THR A 83 14.63 2.17 12.07
N ASN A 84 13.82 3.10 12.57
CA ASN A 84 13.06 4.04 11.76
C ASN A 84 13.89 5.25 11.27
N ALA A 85 15.18 5.27 11.59
CA ALA A 85 16.14 6.30 11.19
C ALA A 85 17.41 5.66 10.60
N PRO A 86 17.32 4.90 9.49
CA PRO A 86 18.48 4.36 8.80
C PRO A 86 19.37 5.49 8.27
N SER A 87 20.66 5.21 8.16
CA SER A 87 21.62 6.10 7.52
C SER A 87 21.38 6.19 6.01
N LYS A 88 21.87 7.25 5.37
CA LYS A 88 21.81 7.37 3.90
C LYS A 88 22.52 6.20 3.20
N ALA A 89 23.60 5.67 3.77
CA ALA A 89 24.31 4.51 3.21
C ALA A 89 23.43 3.25 3.20
N GLU A 90 22.70 2.97 4.28
CA GLU A 90 21.77 1.83 4.34
C GLU A 90 20.63 1.99 3.33
N MET A 91 20.11 3.21 3.14
CA MET A 91 19.08 3.48 2.12
C MET A 91 19.60 3.24 0.70
N VAL A 92 20.82 3.72 0.40
CA VAL A 92 21.51 3.51 -0.88
C VAL A 92 21.69 2.02 -1.16
N GLU A 93 22.22 1.29 -0.19
CA GLU A 93 22.45 -0.16 -0.30
C GLU A 93 21.15 -0.92 -0.58
N LEU A 94 20.07 -0.62 0.16
CA LEU A 94 18.77 -1.24 -0.07
C LEU A 94 18.27 -0.99 -1.50
N ILE A 95 18.31 0.26 -1.95
CA ILE A 95 17.79 0.64 -3.27
C ILE A 95 18.60 -0.02 -4.37
N ASP A 96 19.94 0.13 -4.32
CA ASP A 96 20.85 -0.39 -5.35
C ASP A 96 20.76 -1.92 -5.44
N LYS A 97 20.72 -2.61 -4.30
CA LYS A 97 20.51 -4.07 -4.25
C LYS A 97 19.16 -4.45 -4.86
N SER A 98 18.07 -3.80 -4.44
CA SER A 98 16.73 -4.14 -4.92
C SER A 98 16.60 -3.95 -6.44
N LEU A 99 17.15 -2.87 -6.99
CA LEU A 99 17.16 -2.62 -8.43
C LEU A 99 18.01 -3.66 -9.19
N ALA A 100 19.16 -4.04 -8.65
CA ALA A 100 20.03 -5.06 -9.24
C ALA A 100 19.36 -6.45 -9.25
N GLU A 101 18.52 -6.74 -8.28
CA GLU A 101 17.74 -7.99 -8.18
C GLU A 101 16.44 -7.96 -8.99
N GLY A 102 16.11 -6.84 -9.65
CA GLY A 102 14.99 -6.71 -10.57
C GLY A 102 13.73 -6.04 -10.01
N ALA A 103 13.81 -5.42 -8.85
CA ALA A 103 12.72 -4.57 -8.37
C ALA A 103 12.55 -3.33 -9.28
N LEU A 104 11.31 -2.87 -9.46
CA LEU A 104 11.01 -1.62 -10.15
C LEU A 104 11.41 -0.39 -9.30
N GLY A 105 11.44 -0.56 -7.99
CA GLY A 105 11.73 0.50 -7.05
C GLY A 105 11.41 0.13 -5.61
N VAL A 106 11.02 1.12 -4.82
CA VAL A 106 10.79 0.95 -3.39
C VAL A 106 9.42 1.42 -2.94
N LYS A 107 8.94 0.82 -1.85
CA LYS A 107 7.69 1.17 -1.17
C LYS A 107 7.96 1.57 0.27
N LEU A 108 7.49 2.77 0.67
CA LEU A 108 7.43 3.18 2.06
C LEU A 108 6.09 2.75 2.69
N LEU A 109 6.14 2.22 3.91
CA LEU A 109 4.98 1.67 4.62
C LEU A 109 4.63 2.50 5.86
N GLY A 110 4.42 3.81 5.68
CA GLY A 110 4.21 4.75 6.77
C GLY A 110 3.01 4.46 7.68
N GLY A 111 1.98 3.81 7.15
CA GLY A 111 0.82 3.43 7.96
C GLY A 111 1.07 2.29 8.94
N HIS A 112 2.08 1.47 8.69
CA HIS A 112 2.39 0.28 9.51
C HIS A 112 3.75 0.42 10.21
N TYR A 113 4.73 0.96 9.51
CA TYR A 113 6.14 1.01 9.94
C TYR A 113 6.74 2.36 9.56
N PRO A 114 6.32 3.46 10.22
CA PRO A 114 6.72 4.81 9.83
C PRO A 114 8.21 5.04 10.03
N LEU A 115 8.83 5.64 9.02
CA LEU A 115 10.14 6.27 9.13
C LEU A 115 9.98 7.69 9.69
N THR A 116 11.09 8.33 10.08
CA THR A 116 11.03 9.75 10.42
C THR A 116 10.80 10.62 9.17
N PRO A 117 10.30 11.86 9.28
CA PRO A 117 10.11 12.76 8.15
C PRO A 117 11.38 12.94 7.32
N GLU A 118 12.51 13.18 7.96
CA GLU A 118 13.82 13.42 7.32
C GLU A 118 14.29 12.20 6.52
N VAL A 119 14.11 11.01 7.11
CA VAL A 119 14.47 9.74 6.48
C VAL A 119 13.56 9.47 5.29
N SER A 120 12.26 9.69 5.42
CA SER A 120 11.29 9.51 4.33
C SER A 120 11.63 10.40 3.14
N SER A 121 11.90 11.69 3.37
CA SER A 121 12.32 12.63 2.33
C SER A 121 13.65 12.22 1.68
N THR A 122 14.63 11.82 2.48
CA THR A 122 15.94 11.37 1.98
C THR A 122 15.82 10.11 1.14
N LEU A 123 15.02 9.15 1.58
CA LEU A 123 14.80 7.89 0.85
C LEU A 123 14.13 8.13 -0.51
N ILE A 124 13.08 8.97 -0.55
CA ILE A 124 12.39 9.33 -1.79
C ILE A 124 13.38 9.94 -2.78
N LYS A 125 14.12 10.98 -2.37
CA LYS A 125 15.11 11.66 -3.23
C LYS A 125 16.20 10.70 -3.70
N THR A 126 16.73 9.88 -2.80
CA THR A 126 17.76 8.89 -3.11
C THR A 126 17.28 7.83 -4.12
N ALA A 127 16.04 7.38 -4.00
CA ALA A 127 15.45 6.43 -4.95
C ALA A 127 15.24 7.06 -6.33
N LEU A 128 14.75 8.29 -6.39
CA LEU A 128 14.52 9.01 -7.64
C LEU A 128 15.82 9.37 -8.38
N GLU A 129 16.88 9.72 -7.65
CA GLU A 129 18.23 9.90 -8.23
C GLU A 129 18.70 8.63 -8.97
N ARG A 130 18.23 7.46 -8.57
CA ARG A 130 18.50 6.15 -9.16
C ARG A 130 17.46 5.70 -10.17
N ARG A 131 16.51 6.56 -10.52
CA ARG A 131 15.39 6.26 -11.40
C ARG A 131 14.51 5.10 -10.91
N ALA A 132 14.51 4.85 -9.60
CA ALA A 132 13.64 3.89 -8.97
C ALA A 132 12.22 4.45 -8.86
N TYR A 133 11.22 3.62 -9.10
CA TYR A 133 9.84 3.95 -8.82
C TYR A 133 9.64 4.07 -7.29
N VAL A 134 8.89 5.08 -6.85
CA VAL A 134 8.62 5.29 -5.44
C VAL A 134 7.13 5.29 -5.19
N ALA A 135 6.68 4.37 -4.35
CA ALA A 135 5.32 4.38 -3.83
C ALA A 135 5.33 4.53 -2.30
N TRP A 136 4.31 5.17 -1.77
CA TRP A 136 4.21 5.43 -0.34
C TRP A 136 2.79 5.25 0.19
N HIS A 137 2.61 4.37 1.18
CA HIS A 137 1.51 4.45 2.12
C HIS A 137 1.86 5.59 3.09
N ALA A 138 1.33 6.79 2.86
CA ALA A 138 1.74 8.00 3.57
C ALA A 138 1.58 7.87 5.08
N GLY A 139 2.48 8.53 5.77
CA GLY A 139 2.60 8.57 7.23
C GLY A 139 4.06 8.48 7.66
N THR A 140 4.42 9.29 8.64
CA THR A 140 5.73 9.28 9.28
C THR A 140 5.57 9.10 10.78
N SER A 141 6.68 9.09 11.52
CA SER A 141 6.63 9.12 12.98
C SER A 141 6.05 10.42 13.55
N ALA A 142 5.95 11.49 12.74
CA ALA A 142 5.33 12.75 13.13
C ALA A 142 3.82 12.77 12.83
N HIS A 143 3.42 12.35 11.63
CA HIS A 143 2.03 12.30 11.20
C HIS A 143 1.66 10.87 10.79
N GLY A 144 0.54 10.37 11.31
CA GLY A 144 0.04 9.03 11.00
C GLY A 144 -0.51 8.92 9.58
N SER A 145 -1.08 7.75 9.26
CA SER A 145 -1.76 7.51 7.99
C SER A 145 -3.15 8.17 7.99
N ASN A 146 -3.19 9.45 7.76
CA ASN A 146 -4.37 10.33 7.72
C ASN A 146 -4.13 11.48 6.74
N LEU A 147 -5.03 12.45 6.68
CA LEU A 147 -4.93 13.61 5.79
C LEU A 147 -3.67 14.45 6.02
N GLU A 148 -3.24 14.63 7.27
CA GLU A 148 -2.01 15.37 7.60
C GLU A 148 -0.78 14.65 7.07
N GLY A 149 -0.71 13.32 7.24
CA GLY A 149 0.36 12.51 6.66
C GLY A 149 0.37 12.52 5.14
N MET A 150 -0.79 12.63 4.49
CA MET A 150 -0.86 12.82 3.04
C MET A 150 -0.31 14.18 2.61
N ILE A 151 -0.69 15.26 3.31
CA ILE A 151 -0.19 16.61 3.04
C ILE A 151 1.34 16.65 3.22
N GLU A 152 1.84 16.08 4.30
CA GLU A 152 3.28 15.96 4.56
C GLU A 152 4.00 15.21 3.43
N ALA A 153 3.42 14.11 2.93
CA ALA A 153 3.99 13.32 1.85
C ALA A 153 4.10 14.11 0.54
N VAL A 154 3.08 14.90 0.20
CA VAL A 154 3.09 15.78 -0.98
C VAL A 154 4.18 16.84 -0.85
N GLN A 155 4.32 17.45 0.32
CA GLN A 155 5.38 18.43 0.58
C GLN A 155 6.77 17.82 0.46
N MET A 156 6.96 16.61 0.98
CA MET A 156 8.24 15.88 0.88
C MET A 156 8.58 15.45 -0.54
N ALA A 157 7.59 15.23 -1.39
CA ALA A 157 7.82 14.93 -2.79
C ALA A 157 8.52 16.07 -3.52
N ASP A 158 8.36 17.33 -3.07
CA ASP A 158 9.10 18.50 -3.54
C ASP A 158 9.14 18.61 -5.07
N GLY A 159 7.97 18.37 -5.71
CA GLY A 159 7.81 18.37 -7.17
C GLY A 159 8.27 17.09 -7.88
N TYR A 160 8.87 16.16 -7.20
CA TYR A 160 9.26 14.86 -7.78
C TYR A 160 8.06 13.91 -7.93
N PRO A 161 8.07 13.00 -8.92
CA PRO A 161 7.04 11.99 -9.08
C PRO A 161 6.91 11.09 -7.85
N LEU A 162 5.71 10.95 -7.33
CA LEU A 162 5.43 10.08 -6.19
C LEU A 162 4.07 9.40 -6.35
N HIS A 163 4.02 8.08 -6.13
CA HIS A 163 2.79 7.32 -6.05
C HIS A 163 2.31 7.25 -4.60
N LEU A 164 1.27 8.02 -4.26
CA LEU A 164 0.58 7.88 -2.98
C LEU A 164 -0.43 6.75 -3.07
N ALA A 165 -0.14 5.65 -2.39
CA ALA A 165 -0.99 4.47 -2.40
C ALA A 165 -2.36 4.76 -1.79
N HIS A 166 -3.43 4.22 -2.42
CA HIS A 166 -4.80 4.13 -1.90
C HIS A 166 -5.28 5.40 -1.16
N ILE A 167 -5.49 6.48 -1.90
CA ILE A 167 -5.85 7.82 -1.38
C ILE A 167 -6.96 7.77 -0.31
N ASN A 168 -7.92 6.88 -0.46
CA ASN A 168 -9.03 6.71 0.49
C ASN A 168 -8.58 6.25 1.90
N ALA A 169 -7.34 5.75 2.05
CA ALA A 169 -6.79 5.43 3.36
C ALA A 169 -6.55 6.67 4.23
N TYR A 170 -6.41 7.83 3.63
CA TYR A 170 -6.15 9.10 4.32
C TYR A 170 -7.42 9.90 4.64
N CYS A 171 -8.58 9.45 4.13
CA CYS A 171 -9.86 10.17 4.21
C CYS A 171 -10.88 9.36 5.03
N ARG A 172 -10.51 9.03 6.28
CA ARG A 172 -11.32 8.18 7.18
C ARG A 172 -11.97 8.93 8.33
N GLY A 173 -12.02 10.25 8.25
CA GLY A 173 -12.60 11.09 9.29
C GLY A 173 -11.71 11.21 10.53
N ALA A 174 -10.38 11.12 10.37
CA ALA A 174 -9.45 11.21 11.50
C ALA A 174 -9.15 12.66 11.90
N ILE A 175 -9.20 13.60 10.97
CA ILE A 175 -8.87 15.02 11.17
C ILE A 175 -10.12 15.89 10.97
N LYS A 176 -10.91 15.59 9.92
CA LYS A 176 -12.20 16.22 9.58
C LYS A 176 -13.22 15.13 9.34
N ASN A 177 -14.43 15.45 8.89
CA ASN A 177 -15.32 14.42 8.38
C ASN A 177 -14.80 13.83 7.04
N GLU A 178 -15.19 12.61 6.72
CA GLU A 178 -14.65 11.84 5.60
C GLU A 178 -14.83 12.54 4.24
N ILE A 179 -15.93 13.28 4.07
CA ILE A 179 -16.25 14.00 2.81
C ILE A 179 -15.30 15.18 2.64
N ASP A 180 -15.06 15.94 3.69
CA ASP A 180 -14.16 17.10 3.65
C ASP A 180 -12.71 16.65 3.50
N GLU A 181 -12.30 15.53 4.14
CA GLU A 181 -10.99 14.93 3.91
C GLU A 181 -10.82 14.49 2.45
N ALA A 182 -11.81 13.79 1.89
CA ALA A 182 -11.78 13.35 0.51
C ALA A 182 -11.71 14.52 -0.48
N ARG A 183 -12.48 15.59 -0.23
CA ARG A 183 -12.43 16.83 -1.04
C ARG A 183 -11.03 17.46 -0.98
N THR A 184 -10.49 17.64 0.21
CA THR A 184 -9.14 18.19 0.41
C THR A 184 -8.08 17.32 -0.30
N ALA A 185 -8.17 15.99 -0.20
CA ALA A 185 -7.25 15.08 -0.85
C ALA A 185 -7.30 15.17 -2.38
N VAL A 186 -8.49 15.28 -2.98
CA VAL A 186 -8.66 15.46 -4.43
C VAL A 186 -8.12 16.82 -4.88
N GLU A 187 -8.40 17.89 -4.13
CA GLU A 187 -7.85 19.23 -4.40
C GLU A 187 -6.31 19.22 -4.35
N LEU A 188 -5.74 18.53 -3.38
CA LEU A 188 -4.29 18.38 -3.23
C LEU A 188 -3.68 17.64 -4.44
N LEU A 189 -4.30 16.56 -4.91
CA LEU A 189 -3.83 15.85 -6.11
C LEU A 189 -3.92 16.72 -7.36
N ASN A 190 -5.02 17.45 -7.53
CA ASN A 190 -5.21 18.36 -8.68
C ASN A 190 -4.17 19.49 -8.70
N ALA A 191 -3.75 19.97 -7.53
CA ALA A 191 -2.73 21.01 -7.41
C ALA A 191 -1.29 20.47 -7.60
N ASN A 192 -1.07 19.15 -7.55
CA ASN A 192 0.25 18.53 -7.59
C ASN A 192 0.30 17.41 -8.67
N PRO A 193 0.42 17.75 -9.96
CA PRO A 193 0.37 16.79 -11.06
C PRO A 193 1.52 15.78 -11.09
N ASN A 194 2.55 15.97 -10.29
CA ASN A 194 3.62 15.01 -10.03
C ASN A 194 3.22 13.89 -9.06
N ILE A 195 2.11 14.05 -8.36
CA ILE A 195 1.57 13.04 -7.44
C ILE A 195 0.46 12.27 -8.14
N PHE A 196 0.53 10.96 -8.15
CA PHE A 196 -0.54 10.10 -8.61
C PHE A 196 -0.93 9.11 -7.52
N SER A 197 -2.16 8.64 -7.60
CA SER A 197 -2.74 7.79 -6.58
C SER A 197 -3.79 6.88 -7.19
N GLU A 198 -4.07 5.79 -6.53
CA GLU A 198 -5.21 4.93 -6.79
C GLU A 198 -6.13 4.88 -5.57
N SER A 199 -7.29 4.28 -5.75
CA SER A 199 -8.24 4.01 -4.69
C SER A 199 -8.84 2.63 -4.89
N TYR A 200 -9.08 1.87 -3.82
CA TYR A 200 -9.83 0.64 -4.00
C TYR A 200 -11.30 0.93 -4.24
N ILE A 201 -11.86 0.17 -5.16
CA ILE A 201 -13.29 0.23 -5.50
C ILE A 201 -14.16 -0.57 -4.51
N SER A 202 -13.55 -1.51 -3.78
CA SER A 202 -14.29 -2.30 -2.80
C SER A 202 -14.68 -1.46 -1.60
N PRO A 203 -15.96 -1.51 -1.16
CA PRO A 203 -16.39 -0.87 0.09
C PRO A 203 -15.86 -1.60 1.33
N LYS A 204 -15.21 -2.76 1.13
CA LYS A 204 -14.64 -3.60 2.18
C LYS A 204 -13.14 -3.66 2.02
N ASN A 205 -12.43 -3.39 3.10
CA ASN A 205 -11.00 -3.55 3.19
C ASN A 205 -10.67 -4.48 4.36
N GLY A 206 -9.67 -5.32 4.18
CA GLY A 206 -9.17 -6.21 5.22
C GLY A 206 -7.86 -5.69 5.80
N THR A 207 -7.64 -5.92 7.08
CA THR A 207 -6.35 -5.72 7.71
C THR A 207 -6.00 -6.92 8.58
N ARG A 208 -4.70 -7.17 8.76
CA ARG A 208 -4.25 -8.21 9.68
C ARG A 208 -4.36 -7.67 11.10
N LEU A 209 -5.03 -8.42 11.96
CA LEU A 209 -5.20 -8.11 13.36
C LEU A 209 -4.42 -9.11 14.19
N THR A 210 -3.23 -8.72 14.61
CA THR A 210 -2.34 -9.55 15.45
C THR A 210 -2.07 -8.81 16.74
N CYS A 211 -2.25 -9.50 17.87
CA CYS A 211 -1.84 -9.01 19.19
C CYS A 211 -0.51 -9.62 19.58
N GLY A 212 0.36 -8.82 20.18
CA GLY A 212 1.58 -9.31 20.81
C GLY A 212 1.29 -10.14 22.07
N PRO A 213 2.33 -10.74 22.68
CA PRO A 213 2.20 -11.44 23.96
C PRO A 213 1.67 -10.55 25.07
N ASP A 214 1.95 -9.27 25.02
CA ASP A 214 1.46 -8.22 25.93
C ASP A 214 -0.02 -7.84 25.69
N GLY A 215 -0.67 -8.45 24.71
CA GLY A 215 -2.05 -8.17 24.33
C GLY A 215 -2.24 -6.93 23.45
N LYS A 216 -1.18 -6.15 23.17
CA LYS A 216 -1.27 -4.95 22.33
C LYS A 216 -1.36 -5.27 20.84
N ILE A 217 -2.03 -4.38 20.09
CA ILE A 217 -2.13 -4.49 18.63
C ILE A 217 -0.78 -4.14 18.01
N GLN A 218 -0.30 -5.00 17.12
CA GLN A 218 0.98 -4.80 16.43
C GLN A 218 0.86 -3.87 15.21
N SER A 219 -0.31 -3.78 14.60
CA SER A 219 -0.55 -2.90 13.45
C SER A 219 -0.90 -1.50 13.91
N GLN A 220 -0.05 -0.51 13.60
CA GLN A 220 -0.30 0.89 13.87
C GLN A 220 -1.60 1.38 13.22
N VAL A 221 -1.90 0.95 11.98
CA VAL A 221 -3.14 1.31 11.28
C VAL A 221 -4.36 0.83 12.05
N THR A 222 -4.35 -0.42 12.50
CA THR A 222 -5.45 -0.99 13.30
C THR A 222 -5.56 -0.29 14.66
N GLY A 223 -4.43 -0.01 15.31
CA GLY A 223 -4.39 0.75 16.56
C GLY A 223 -4.98 2.15 16.40
N ASN A 224 -4.59 2.87 15.35
CA ASN A 224 -5.14 4.19 15.05
C ASN A 224 -6.67 4.14 14.80
N CYS A 225 -7.15 3.13 14.07
CA CYS A 225 -8.58 2.94 13.88
C CYS A 225 -9.32 2.69 15.20
N LEU A 226 -8.78 1.85 16.07
CA LEU A 226 -9.38 1.59 17.40
C LEU A 226 -9.43 2.87 18.23
N ARG A 227 -8.33 3.60 18.30
CA ARG A 227 -8.23 4.86 19.04
C ARG A 227 -9.21 5.91 18.53
N HIS A 228 -9.34 6.05 17.21
CA HIS A 228 -10.28 6.98 16.58
C HIS A 228 -11.73 6.72 17.02
N PHE A 229 -12.09 5.45 17.22
CA PHE A 229 -13.42 5.06 17.73
C PHE A 229 -13.52 4.95 19.25
N GLY A 230 -12.53 5.41 19.99
CA GLY A 230 -12.53 5.44 21.46
C GLY A 230 -12.26 4.08 22.13
N PHE A 231 -11.66 3.13 21.40
CA PHE A 231 -11.27 1.84 21.95
C PHE A 231 -9.78 1.82 22.31
N THR A 232 -9.42 0.94 23.26
CA THR A 232 -8.01 0.68 23.58
C THR A 232 -7.32 -0.09 22.46
N GLU A 233 -6.00 0.14 22.30
CA GLU A 233 -5.18 -0.49 21.25
C GLU A 233 -4.67 -1.86 21.67
N ASP A 234 -5.59 -2.70 22.16
CA ASP A 234 -5.32 -4.01 22.70
C ASP A 234 -6.43 -5.02 22.32
N ARG A 235 -6.25 -6.25 22.80
CA ARG A 235 -7.20 -7.35 22.57
C ARG A 235 -8.61 -7.03 23.03
N ASP A 236 -8.75 -6.33 24.17
CA ASP A 236 -10.05 -6.01 24.72
C ASP A 236 -10.75 -4.89 23.94
N GLY A 237 -10.01 -3.88 23.52
CA GLY A 237 -10.51 -2.85 22.60
C GLY A 237 -11.00 -3.42 21.27
N VAL A 238 -10.23 -4.37 20.70
CA VAL A 238 -10.69 -5.09 19.49
C VAL A 238 -11.98 -5.84 19.72
N ARG A 239 -12.07 -6.59 20.82
CA ARG A 239 -13.28 -7.36 21.14
C ARG A 239 -14.49 -6.45 21.27
N LYS A 240 -14.38 -5.36 22.04
CA LYS A 240 -15.44 -4.37 22.17
C LYS A 240 -15.81 -3.72 20.82
N ALA A 241 -14.83 -3.40 20.00
CA ALA A 241 -15.06 -2.82 18.69
C ALA A 241 -15.80 -3.79 17.75
N LEU A 242 -15.46 -5.08 17.78
CA LEU A 242 -16.17 -6.12 17.02
C LEU A 242 -17.61 -6.26 17.49
N ASP A 243 -17.84 -6.34 18.80
CA ASP A 243 -19.18 -6.49 19.39
C ASP A 243 -20.09 -5.30 19.05
N MET A 244 -19.53 -4.09 19.05
CA MET A 244 -20.25 -2.86 18.68
C MET A 244 -20.33 -2.62 17.17
N GLY A 245 -19.65 -3.42 16.35
CA GLY A 245 -19.54 -3.23 14.89
C GLY A 245 -18.76 -1.98 14.48
N ALA A 246 -17.98 -1.37 15.37
CA ALA A 246 -17.19 -0.18 15.09
C ALA A 246 -16.05 -0.46 14.09
N VAL A 247 -15.49 -1.67 14.10
CA VAL A 247 -14.50 -2.11 13.13
C VAL A 247 -15.03 -2.02 11.69
N TYR A 248 -16.31 -2.31 11.50
CA TYR A 248 -16.95 -2.14 10.19
C TYR A 248 -17.01 -0.68 9.73
N ARG A 249 -17.15 0.27 10.66
CA ARG A 249 -17.10 1.72 10.34
C ARG A 249 -15.69 2.17 10.00
N ALA A 250 -14.68 1.71 10.72
CA ALA A 250 -13.29 2.00 10.44
C ALA A 250 -12.84 1.54 9.04
N MET A 251 -13.53 0.53 8.51
CA MET A 251 -13.31 -0.02 7.17
C MET A 251 -14.23 0.60 6.09
N GLY A 252 -14.98 1.63 6.42
CA GLY A 252 -15.97 2.23 5.50
C GLY A 252 -17.23 1.39 5.28
N ILE A 253 -17.45 0.35 6.08
CA ILE A 253 -18.63 -0.50 5.97
C ILE A 253 -19.68 0.02 6.94
N LYS A 254 -20.78 0.56 6.42
CA LYS A 254 -21.98 0.79 7.24
C LYS A 254 -22.53 -0.55 7.68
N LYS A 255 -22.80 -0.71 8.99
CA LYS A 255 -23.54 -1.87 9.50
C LYS A 255 -24.87 -1.91 8.74
N ALA A 256 -25.12 -3.00 8.02
CA ALA A 256 -26.45 -3.23 7.49
C ALA A 256 -27.41 -3.16 8.69
N GLY A 257 -28.41 -2.28 8.63
CA GLY A 257 -29.40 -2.17 9.68
C GLY A 257 -29.99 -3.54 9.97
N ARG A 258 -30.20 -3.83 11.26
CA ARG A 258 -31.04 -4.97 11.65
C ARG A 258 -32.48 -4.66 11.27
#